data_73dcc99b07ab087f201dadc755e2909f
#
_entry.id   73dcc99b07ab087f201dadc755e2909f
#
_cell.length_a   1.000
_cell.length_b   1.000
_cell.length_c   1.000
_cell.angle_alpha   90.00
_cell.angle_beta   90.00
_cell.angle_gamma   90.00
#
_symmetry.space_group_name_H-M   'P 1'
#
loop_
_entity.id
_entity.type
_entity.pdbx_description
1 polymer ?
#
loop_
_entity_poly.entity_id
_entity_poly.type
_entity_poly.pdbx_seq_one_letter_code
_entity_poly.pdbx_strand_id
1 'polypeptide(L)'
;MKYWSDTFIFLKISIRKRIFRQAEYELIGNFASTNNESYYMKYFSVLFPAFFFGLFARAQEVVRLTVSSDVSQQQAPVTLNVRTHKNMRSATVRVNGRDVACQLDDLDRDGQYDELSFLTDIKESEVQHVVVNLSDEEWTTAYPARTYAEMMLRNPKVKEKNKHDIYLTAITLDASTKDPFTVLHHHGVAFENELVAMRIYMDARQTIDLYGKFHQGLELYDTQFYTSPAQKAQGYGDDVLWVGNTFGLGALRGWDGQPSLVSPVKQRSQRIICAGPVRTIVEMADEEWAYKAGEAPINMILRYTLYAGHRDFEVEASFNRDLSSSLFSTGVINVRGSEEFSDKDGLRGCWGTDWPATDTLNWKRETVGLGIFVPTAYRDREWPATKDNYTFTVKPVGCQLRYHLAYTSDNEDYGYHTVKTWFAFLKDWKKRLLHPLKVKVER
;
A
#
# COMPACT_ATOMS: atom_id res chain seq x y z
N MET A 1 30.35 37.44 21.61
CA MET A 1 29.10 37.83 20.92
C MET A 1 28.56 36.62 20.20
N LYS A 2 27.44 36.06 20.70
CA LYS A 2 26.78 34.88 20.16
C LYS A 2 25.77 35.32 19.10
N TYR A 3 25.88 34.79 17.91
CA TYR A 3 24.77 34.82 16.94
C TYR A 3 24.13 33.46 16.86
N TRP A 4 22.89 33.39 17.26
CA TRP A 4 21.98 32.30 16.99
C TRP A 4 21.34 32.56 15.61
N SER A 5 21.49 31.65 14.67
CA SER A 5 20.72 31.65 13.45
C SER A 5 19.60 30.65 13.59
N ASP A 6 18.40 31.14 13.74
CA ASP A 6 17.16 30.33 13.71
C ASP A 6 16.93 29.85 12.28
N THR A 7 17.09 28.56 12.08
CA THR A 7 16.71 27.90 10.83
C THR A 7 15.23 27.54 10.92
N PHE A 8 14.38 28.30 10.26
CA PHE A 8 12.96 27.97 10.12
C PHE A 8 12.80 26.75 9.21
N ILE A 9 12.34 25.64 9.79
CA ILE A 9 11.92 24.47 9.04
C ILE A 9 10.47 24.71 8.58
N PHE A 10 10.27 24.94 7.28
CA PHE A 10 8.92 24.95 6.71
C PHE A 10 8.38 23.54 6.60
N LEU A 11 7.67 23.11 7.64
CA LEU A 11 6.89 21.87 7.65
C LEU A 11 5.51 22.21 7.06
N LYS A 12 5.21 21.81 5.81
CA LYS A 12 3.85 21.86 5.29
C LYS A 12 3.08 20.67 5.85
N ILE A 13 2.43 20.87 7.00
CA ILE A 13 1.58 19.85 7.63
C ILE A 13 0.15 20.07 7.16
N SER A 14 -0.40 19.12 6.40
CA SER A 14 -1.83 19.07 6.11
C SER A 14 -2.52 18.20 7.18
N ILE A 15 -3.08 18.84 8.21
CA ILE A 15 -3.83 18.17 9.27
C ILE A 15 -5.31 18.14 8.86
N ARG A 16 -5.83 17.00 8.46
CA ARG A 16 -7.29 16.77 8.43
C ARG A 16 -7.73 16.18 9.77
N LYS A 17 -8.42 16.96 10.56
CA LYS A 17 -9.19 16.47 11.73
C LYS A 17 -10.35 15.61 11.22
N ARG A 18 -10.24 14.28 11.35
CA ARG A 18 -11.40 13.40 11.29
C ARG A 18 -12.09 13.44 12.66
N ILE A 19 -13.26 14.03 12.71
CA ILE A 19 -14.15 13.95 13.87
C ILE A 19 -14.86 12.59 13.77
N PHE A 20 -14.47 11.64 14.61
CA PHE A 20 -15.26 10.45 14.89
C PHE A 20 -16.44 10.87 15.75
N ARG A 21 -17.67 10.81 15.21
CA ARG A 21 -18.87 10.77 16.03
C ARG A 21 -19.08 9.33 16.47
N GLN A 22 -18.79 9.08 17.71
CA GLN A 22 -19.28 7.93 18.45
C GLN A 22 -20.76 8.17 18.75
N ALA A 23 -21.61 7.27 18.29
CA ALA A 23 -23.03 7.29 18.62
C ALA A 23 -23.20 6.69 20.02
N GLU A 24 -23.48 7.51 21.01
CA GLU A 24 -24.05 7.05 22.28
C GLU A 24 -25.56 6.95 22.16
N TYR A 25 -26.09 5.77 22.42
CA TYR A 25 -27.49 5.51 22.75
C TYR A 25 -27.68 5.71 24.24
N GLU A 26 -28.61 6.60 24.62
CA GLU A 26 -29.42 6.53 25.85
C GLU A 26 -30.70 7.34 25.68
N LEU A 27 -31.79 6.67 25.55
CA LEU A 27 -32.84 6.37 26.53
C LEU A 27 -33.57 7.57 27.17
N ILE A 28 -34.78 7.82 26.67
CA ILE A 28 -36.09 7.87 27.31
C ILE A 28 -36.22 8.69 28.61
N GLY A 29 -37.12 9.62 28.57
CA GLY A 29 -37.75 10.19 29.74
C GLY A 29 -39.06 10.89 29.38
N ASN A 30 -40.19 10.19 29.58
CA ASN A 30 -41.55 10.71 29.57
C ASN A 30 -41.68 11.91 30.50
N PHE A 31 -42.44 12.92 30.08
CA PHE A 31 -43.45 13.52 30.97
C PHE A 31 -44.59 14.12 30.15
N ALA A 32 -45.78 13.67 30.54
CA ALA A 32 -47.07 14.14 30.05
C ALA A 32 -47.59 15.30 30.88
N SER A 33 -48.61 15.90 30.34
CA SER A 33 -49.74 16.68 30.92
C SER A 33 -49.56 18.20 30.84
N THR A 34 -50.50 18.93 30.48
CA THR A 34 -51.90 19.08 30.57
C THR A 34 -52.33 20.46 30.07
N ASN A 35 -53.50 20.46 29.43
CA ASN A 35 -54.57 21.46 29.49
C ASN A 35 -54.57 22.77 28.71
N ASN A 36 -55.53 22.78 27.76
CA ASN A 36 -56.65 23.76 27.62
C ASN A 36 -56.31 25.21 27.24
N GLU A 37 -56.83 25.71 26.20
CA GLU A 37 -58.14 26.22 25.87
C GLU A 37 -58.22 26.91 24.48
N SER A 38 -59.19 26.56 23.79
CA SER A 38 -60.13 27.11 22.82
C SER A 38 -60.04 28.59 22.34
N TYR A 39 -60.58 28.69 21.08
CA TYR A 39 -61.14 29.84 20.35
C TYR A 39 -60.20 30.75 19.55
N TYR A 40 -60.21 30.63 18.25
CA TYR A 40 -60.86 31.51 17.26
C TYR A 40 -60.57 31.06 15.82
N MET A 41 -61.67 30.72 15.14
CA MET A 41 -61.71 30.47 13.69
C MET A 41 -61.61 31.82 12.96
N LYS A 42 -60.61 32.04 12.14
CA LYS A 42 -60.59 33.02 11.08
C LYS A 42 -60.09 32.39 9.80
N TYR A 43 -60.99 32.44 8.81
CA TYR A 43 -60.68 32.01 7.44
C TYR A 43 -59.49 32.78 6.88
N PHE A 44 -58.44 32.06 6.54
CA PHE A 44 -57.36 32.53 5.66
C PHE A 44 -57.29 31.59 4.47
N SER A 45 -57.60 32.11 3.29
CA SER A 45 -57.41 31.47 2.01
C SER A 45 -55.91 31.26 1.83
N VAL A 46 -55.46 30.02 1.99
CA VAL A 46 -54.07 29.66 1.73
C VAL A 46 -53.97 29.30 0.25
N LEU A 47 -53.38 30.19 -0.52
CA LEU A 47 -52.76 29.86 -1.81
C LEU A 47 -51.72 28.73 -1.56
N PHE A 48 -51.98 27.53 -2.09
CA PHE A 48 -51.00 26.46 -2.17
C PHE A 48 -49.91 26.86 -3.17
N PRO A 49 -48.67 27.13 -2.76
CA PRO A 49 -47.58 27.12 -3.69
C PRO A 49 -47.40 25.65 -4.11
N ALA A 50 -47.63 25.34 -5.38
CA ALA A 50 -47.24 24.09 -6.00
C ALA A 50 -45.73 23.97 -5.84
N PHE A 51 -45.28 23.26 -4.80
CA PHE A 51 -43.90 22.79 -4.71
C PHE A 51 -43.72 21.84 -5.89
N PHE A 52 -43.09 22.35 -6.94
CA PHE A 52 -42.42 21.53 -7.94
C PHE A 52 -41.31 20.77 -7.19
N PHE A 53 -41.62 19.58 -6.70
CA PHE A 53 -40.60 18.59 -6.43
C PHE A 53 -39.99 18.27 -7.79
N GLY A 54 -38.95 18.99 -8.14
CA GLY A 54 -38.04 18.56 -9.19
C GLY A 54 -37.50 17.18 -8.77
N LEU A 55 -38.03 16.17 -9.40
CA LEU A 55 -37.36 14.86 -9.42
C LEU A 55 -35.99 15.12 -10.07
N PHE A 56 -34.98 15.44 -9.24
CA PHE A 56 -33.61 15.32 -9.67
C PHE A 56 -33.43 13.81 -9.98
N ALA A 57 -33.42 13.48 -11.24
CA ALA A 57 -33.02 12.14 -11.69
C ALA A 57 -31.63 11.91 -11.15
N ARG A 58 -31.51 11.04 -10.16
CA ARG A 58 -30.25 10.64 -9.56
C ARG A 58 -29.43 9.98 -10.65
N ALA A 59 -28.24 10.47 -10.88
CA ALA A 59 -27.33 9.90 -11.87
C ALA A 59 -26.72 8.63 -11.30
N GLN A 60 -27.41 7.52 -11.49
CA GLN A 60 -26.84 6.20 -11.28
C GLN A 60 -26.36 5.67 -12.63
N GLU A 61 -25.07 5.40 -12.72
CA GLU A 61 -24.47 4.82 -13.91
C GLU A 61 -24.15 3.35 -13.69
N VAL A 62 -24.51 2.51 -14.65
CA VAL A 62 -24.29 1.05 -14.60
C VAL A 62 -23.26 0.66 -15.64
N VAL A 63 -22.12 0.15 -15.17
CA VAL A 63 -21.07 -0.41 -16.02
C VAL A 63 -21.15 -1.93 -15.93
N ARG A 64 -21.20 -2.61 -17.09
CA ARG A 64 -21.18 -4.07 -17.19
C ARG A 64 -19.83 -4.53 -17.74
N LEU A 65 -19.27 -5.56 -17.10
CA LEU A 65 -17.98 -6.13 -17.49
C LEU A 65 -18.11 -7.64 -17.63
N THR A 66 -17.28 -8.20 -18.49
CA THR A 66 -16.90 -9.61 -18.40
C THR A 66 -15.46 -9.72 -17.92
N VAL A 67 -15.21 -10.63 -16.99
CA VAL A 67 -13.88 -10.96 -16.46
C VAL A 67 -13.60 -12.42 -16.76
N SER A 68 -12.43 -12.71 -17.33
CA SER A 68 -12.01 -14.08 -17.64
C SER A 68 -10.53 -14.29 -17.32
N SER A 69 -10.14 -15.55 -17.12
CA SER A 69 -8.77 -15.91 -16.83
C SER A 69 -8.34 -17.19 -17.55
N ASP A 70 -7.10 -17.25 -17.97
CA ASP A 70 -6.49 -18.44 -18.58
C ASP A 70 -5.94 -19.42 -17.50
N VAL A 71 -5.94 -19.02 -16.24
CA VAL A 71 -5.49 -19.83 -15.08
C VAL A 71 -6.40 -19.56 -13.89
N SER A 72 -6.54 -20.54 -12.99
CA SER A 72 -7.28 -20.29 -11.74
C SER A 72 -6.54 -19.30 -10.85
N GLN A 73 -7.27 -18.32 -10.32
CA GLN A 73 -6.75 -17.29 -9.42
C GLN A 73 -7.71 -17.06 -8.26
N GLN A 74 -7.15 -16.84 -7.08
CA GLN A 74 -7.88 -16.47 -5.87
C GLN A 74 -7.62 -15.01 -5.55
N GLN A 75 -8.64 -14.30 -5.08
CA GLN A 75 -8.58 -12.88 -4.72
C GLN A 75 -7.96 -12.02 -5.83
N ALA A 76 -8.15 -12.41 -7.11
CA ALA A 76 -7.53 -11.73 -8.25
C ALA A 76 -8.04 -10.29 -8.37
N PRO A 77 -7.16 -9.29 -8.46
CA PRO A 77 -7.57 -7.90 -8.50
C PRO A 77 -8.14 -7.51 -9.87
N VAL A 78 -9.23 -6.79 -9.83
CA VAL A 78 -9.84 -6.12 -10.97
C VAL A 78 -9.84 -4.62 -10.67
N THR A 79 -9.27 -3.83 -11.59
CA THR A 79 -9.23 -2.37 -11.50
C THR A 79 -9.93 -1.75 -12.69
N LEU A 80 -10.79 -0.78 -12.46
CA LEU A 80 -11.53 -0.04 -13.45
C LEU A 80 -11.22 1.44 -13.32
N ASN A 81 -10.79 2.09 -14.42
CA ASN A 81 -10.64 3.54 -14.46
C ASN A 81 -12.02 4.21 -14.47
N VAL A 82 -12.26 5.10 -13.52
CA VAL A 82 -13.54 5.79 -13.33
C VAL A 82 -13.44 7.31 -13.43
N ARG A 83 -12.32 7.86 -13.87
CA ARG A 83 -12.05 9.31 -14.02
C ARG A 83 -13.06 10.06 -14.87
N THR A 84 -13.72 9.38 -15.81
CA THR A 84 -14.74 9.99 -16.66
C THR A 84 -16.08 10.21 -15.95
N HIS A 85 -16.29 9.57 -14.80
CA HIS A 85 -17.53 9.64 -14.01
C HIS A 85 -17.40 10.74 -12.94
N LYS A 86 -17.69 11.98 -13.34
CA LYS A 86 -17.61 13.13 -12.44
C LYS A 86 -18.67 13.07 -11.34
N ASN A 87 -18.32 13.55 -10.15
CA ASN A 87 -19.20 13.62 -8.96
C ASN A 87 -19.59 12.25 -8.36
N MET A 88 -18.95 11.18 -8.74
CA MET A 88 -19.13 9.87 -8.12
C MET A 88 -18.66 9.91 -6.66
N ARG A 89 -19.49 9.36 -5.75
CA ARG A 89 -19.21 9.29 -4.31
C ARG A 89 -19.20 7.86 -3.77
N SER A 90 -19.87 6.94 -4.46
CA SER A 90 -19.91 5.54 -4.06
C SER A 90 -20.03 4.62 -5.25
N ALA A 91 -19.74 3.34 -5.02
CA ALA A 91 -19.92 2.29 -6.00
C ALA A 91 -20.36 0.99 -5.33
N THR A 92 -21.09 0.14 -6.02
CA THR A 92 -21.32 -1.25 -5.63
C THR A 92 -20.94 -2.18 -6.78
N VAL A 93 -20.38 -3.33 -6.43
CA VAL A 93 -19.94 -4.34 -7.40
C VAL A 93 -20.62 -5.67 -7.13
N ARG A 94 -21.18 -6.27 -8.19
CA ARG A 94 -21.73 -7.62 -8.17
C ARG A 94 -21.01 -8.52 -9.17
N VAL A 95 -20.47 -9.61 -8.69
CA VAL A 95 -19.85 -10.66 -9.52
C VAL A 95 -20.82 -11.85 -9.57
N ASN A 96 -21.29 -12.20 -10.77
CA ASN A 96 -22.27 -13.27 -10.97
C ASN A 96 -23.51 -13.11 -10.04
N GLY A 97 -23.96 -11.86 -9.84
CA GLY A 97 -25.11 -11.50 -9.00
C GLY A 97 -24.87 -11.44 -7.48
N ARG A 98 -23.64 -11.71 -7.00
CA ARG A 98 -23.25 -11.60 -5.59
C ARG A 98 -22.50 -10.30 -5.33
N ASP A 99 -22.88 -9.60 -4.27
CA ASP A 99 -22.17 -8.40 -3.84
C ASP A 99 -20.76 -8.76 -3.37
N VAL A 100 -19.77 -7.96 -3.80
CA VAL A 100 -18.38 -8.08 -3.38
C VAL A 100 -17.87 -6.73 -2.86
N ALA A 101 -16.90 -6.78 -1.94
CA ALA A 101 -16.26 -5.57 -1.45
C ALA A 101 -15.54 -4.85 -2.58
N CYS A 102 -15.70 -3.54 -2.65
CA CYS A 102 -15.00 -2.70 -3.60
C CYS A 102 -14.46 -1.44 -2.93
N GLN A 103 -13.54 -0.77 -3.59
CA GLN A 103 -12.85 0.41 -3.10
C GLN A 103 -12.68 1.42 -4.21
N LEU A 104 -12.98 2.68 -3.92
CA LEU A 104 -12.74 3.82 -4.78
C LEU A 104 -11.52 4.58 -4.27
N ASP A 105 -10.56 4.85 -5.14
CA ASP A 105 -9.32 5.53 -4.81
C ASP A 105 -9.15 6.81 -5.62
N ASP A 106 -8.78 7.89 -4.93
CA ASP A 106 -8.31 9.17 -5.47
C ASP A 106 -6.78 9.13 -5.47
N LEU A 107 -6.18 8.77 -6.61
CA LEU A 107 -4.75 8.47 -6.72
C LEU A 107 -3.88 9.73 -6.81
N ASP A 108 -4.42 10.83 -7.31
CA ASP A 108 -3.70 12.10 -7.45
C ASP A 108 -4.11 13.14 -6.41
N ARG A 109 -5.15 12.85 -5.60
CA ARG A 109 -5.67 13.67 -4.50
C ARG A 109 -6.31 14.98 -4.97
N ASP A 110 -6.93 14.97 -6.12
CA ASP A 110 -7.70 16.10 -6.62
C ASP A 110 -9.12 16.19 -6.02
N GLY A 111 -9.53 15.16 -5.27
CA GLY A 111 -10.82 15.05 -4.63
C GLY A 111 -11.86 14.30 -5.47
N GLN A 112 -11.47 13.76 -6.62
CA GLN A 112 -12.26 12.86 -7.45
C GLN A 112 -11.65 11.46 -7.42
N TYR A 113 -12.49 10.45 -7.63
CA TYR A 113 -11.99 9.08 -7.69
C TYR A 113 -11.47 8.75 -9.08
N ASP A 114 -10.30 8.13 -9.12
CA ASP A 114 -9.62 7.69 -10.33
C ASP A 114 -9.92 6.24 -10.69
N GLU A 115 -9.93 5.38 -9.67
CA GLU A 115 -10.05 3.94 -9.84
C GLU A 115 -11.05 3.32 -8.87
N LEU A 116 -11.80 2.35 -9.40
CA LEU A 116 -12.55 1.37 -8.63
C LEU A 116 -11.80 0.05 -8.67
N SER A 117 -11.60 -0.56 -7.50
CA SER A 117 -10.99 -1.89 -7.40
C SER A 117 -11.86 -2.86 -6.61
N PHE A 118 -11.79 -4.15 -6.95
CA PHE A 118 -12.39 -5.25 -6.23
C PHE A 118 -11.60 -6.54 -6.47
N LEU A 119 -11.87 -7.56 -5.67
CA LEU A 119 -11.22 -8.87 -5.77
C LEU A 119 -12.23 -9.94 -6.15
N THR A 120 -11.79 -10.93 -6.93
CA THR A 120 -12.63 -12.07 -7.31
C THR A 120 -11.84 -13.37 -7.36
N ASP A 121 -12.48 -14.47 -6.99
CA ASP A 121 -11.97 -15.82 -7.24
C ASP A 121 -12.47 -16.26 -8.60
N ILE A 122 -11.58 -16.68 -9.48
CA ILE A 122 -11.92 -17.11 -10.84
C ILE A 122 -11.20 -18.40 -11.18
N LYS A 123 -11.92 -19.35 -11.80
CA LYS A 123 -11.33 -20.60 -12.28
C LYS A 123 -10.77 -20.42 -13.69
N GLU A 124 -9.86 -21.31 -14.07
CA GLU A 124 -9.36 -21.39 -15.43
C GLU A 124 -10.51 -21.53 -16.43
N SER A 125 -10.45 -20.69 -17.47
CA SER A 125 -11.48 -20.62 -18.54
C SER A 125 -12.88 -20.18 -18.08
N GLU A 126 -13.05 -19.75 -16.84
CA GLU A 126 -14.31 -19.17 -16.36
C GLU A 126 -14.49 -17.77 -16.94
N VAL A 127 -15.75 -17.42 -17.24
CA VAL A 127 -16.18 -16.06 -17.56
C VAL A 127 -17.17 -15.61 -16.50
N GLN A 128 -16.85 -14.50 -15.84
CA GLN A 128 -17.71 -13.87 -14.84
C GLN A 128 -18.38 -12.63 -15.40
N HIS A 129 -19.66 -12.45 -15.07
CA HIS A 129 -20.39 -11.22 -15.38
C HIS A 129 -20.38 -10.31 -14.16
N VAL A 130 -19.90 -9.09 -14.37
CA VAL A 130 -19.75 -8.08 -13.32
C VAL A 130 -20.65 -6.90 -13.63
N VAL A 131 -21.39 -6.46 -12.62
CA VAL A 131 -22.20 -5.23 -12.68
C VAL A 131 -21.65 -4.27 -11.63
N VAL A 132 -21.23 -3.10 -12.10
CA VAL A 132 -20.78 -1.97 -11.28
C VAL A 132 -21.84 -0.89 -11.35
N ASN A 133 -22.37 -0.48 -10.19
CA ASN A 133 -23.22 0.69 -10.09
C ASN A 133 -22.40 1.83 -9.47
N LEU A 134 -22.30 2.94 -10.18
CA LEU A 134 -21.65 4.17 -9.73
C LEU A 134 -22.75 5.15 -9.29
N SER A 135 -22.56 5.84 -8.17
CA SER A 135 -23.53 6.76 -7.59
C SER A 135 -22.89 8.06 -7.12
N ASP A 136 -23.63 9.15 -7.25
CA ASP A 136 -23.31 10.45 -6.66
C ASP A 136 -23.73 10.58 -5.17
N GLU A 137 -24.35 9.53 -4.61
CA GLU A 137 -24.68 9.42 -3.20
C GLU A 137 -23.51 8.85 -2.39
N GLU A 138 -23.41 9.21 -1.13
CA GLU A 138 -22.43 8.63 -0.22
C GLU A 138 -22.69 7.14 0.05
N TRP A 139 -21.65 6.42 0.44
CA TRP A 139 -21.74 5.01 0.77
C TRP A 139 -22.78 4.75 1.86
N THR A 140 -23.67 3.81 1.60
CA THR A 140 -24.61 3.30 2.60
C THR A 140 -24.11 2.03 3.29
N THR A 141 -23.14 1.36 2.71
CA THR A 141 -22.54 0.13 3.24
C THR A 141 -21.04 0.29 3.33
N ALA A 142 -20.48 0.15 4.52
CA ALA A 142 -19.02 0.11 4.73
C ALA A 142 -18.54 -1.33 4.77
N TYR A 143 -17.55 -1.65 3.94
CA TYR A 143 -16.82 -2.91 4.04
C TYR A 143 -15.70 -2.80 5.07
N PRO A 144 -15.44 -3.84 5.90
CA PRO A 144 -14.32 -3.83 6.82
C PRO A 144 -13.00 -3.66 6.06
N ALA A 145 -12.10 -2.88 6.61
CA ALA A 145 -10.75 -2.76 6.06
C ALA A 145 -10.01 -4.09 6.18
N ARG A 146 -9.36 -4.51 5.10
CA ARG A 146 -8.48 -5.67 5.01
C ARG A 146 -7.04 -5.28 4.77
N THR A 147 -6.81 -3.99 4.59
CA THR A 147 -5.48 -3.39 4.46
C THR A 147 -5.38 -2.16 5.34
N TYR A 148 -4.16 -1.87 5.78
CA TYR A 148 -3.88 -0.71 6.62
C TYR A 148 -2.54 -0.09 6.22
N ALA A 149 -2.38 1.20 6.45
CA ALA A 149 -1.11 1.90 6.32
C ALA A 149 -0.99 3.01 7.36
N GLU A 150 0.22 3.19 7.87
CA GLU A 150 0.52 4.23 8.84
C GLU A 150 1.86 4.90 8.56
N MET A 151 1.94 6.13 9.00
CA MET A 151 3.16 6.91 9.05
C MET A 151 3.03 7.88 10.22
N MET A 152 4.03 7.94 11.08
CA MET A 152 3.99 8.77 12.28
C MET A 152 5.26 9.59 12.44
N LEU A 153 5.10 10.82 12.88
CA LEU A 153 6.23 11.63 13.29
C LEU A 153 6.77 11.08 14.63
N ARG A 154 8.09 10.96 14.73
CA ARG A 154 8.73 10.55 15.97
C ARG A 154 8.47 11.60 17.05
N ASN A 155 7.81 11.18 18.15
CA ASN A 155 7.59 12.01 19.32
C ASN A 155 8.61 11.63 20.41
N PRO A 156 9.64 12.46 20.69
CA PRO A 156 10.68 12.14 21.66
C PRO A 156 10.18 12.12 23.12
N LYS A 157 8.96 12.60 23.36
CA LYS A 157 8.33 12.56 24.69
C LYS A 157 7.69 11.20 24.99
N VAL A 158 7.40 10.41 23.94
CA VAL A 158 6.84 9.06 24.06
C VAL A 158 7.98 8.08 24.35
N LYS A 159 7.92 7.39 25.49
CA LYS A 159 8.93 6.41 25.91
C LYS A 159 8.67 5.02 25.32
N GLU A 160 7.41 4.65 25.21
CA GLU A 160 6.99 3.35 24.69
C GLU A 160 7.04 3.38 23.15
N LYS A 161 7.74 2.41 22.55
CA LYS A 161 7.97 2.39 21.10
C LYS A 161 6.69 2.27 20.27
N ASN A 162 5.66 1.64 20.78
CA ASN A 162 4.40 1.38 20.08
C ASN A 162 3.23 2.27 20.56
N LYS A 163 3.54 3.49 21.02
CA LYS A 163 2.53 4.46 21.50
C LYS A 163 2.67 5.84 20.89
N HIS A 164 3.29 5.94 19.72
CA HIS A 164 3.35 7.21 18.99
C HIS A 164 1.97 7.55 18.42
N ASP A 165 1.63 8.85 18.42
CA ASP A 165 0.27 9.35 18.19
C ASP A 165 0.17 10.47 17.13
N ILE A 166 1.30 10.90 16.56
CA ILE A 166 1.31 11.97 15.56
C ILE A 166 1.28 11.34 14.16
N TYR A 167 0.07 10.95 13.72
CA TYR A 167 -0.15 10.33 12.41
C TYR A 167 -0.08 11.33 11.28
N LEU A 168 0.57 10.93 10.19
CA LEU A 168 0.73 11.69 8.95
C LEU A 168 0.18 10.89 7.77
N THR A 169 -0.36 11.59 6.77
CA THR A 169 -0.68 10.99 5.46
C THR A 169 0.35 11.33 4.39
N ALA A 170 1.20 12.34 4.64
CA ALA A 170 2.29 12.72 3.77
C ALA A 170 3.36 13.47 4.56
N ILE A 171 4.62 13.30 4.14
CA ILE A 171 5.76 14.08 4.60
C ILE A 171 6.72 14.33 3.45
N THR A 172 7.36 15.50 3.44
CA THR A 172 8.47 15.82 2.55
C THR A 172 9.66 16.28 3.39
N LEU A 173 10.82 15.70 3.14
CA LEU A 173 12.09 16.06 3.76
C LEU A 173 13.00 16.69 2.71
N ASP A 174 13.61 17.80 3.07
CA ASP A 174 14.62 18.48 2.27
C ASP A 174 15.99 17.79 2.38
N ALA A 175 16.85 17.96 1.36
CA ALA A 175 18.22 17.42 1.35
C ALA A 175 19.07 17.81 2.56
N SER A 176 18.77 18.96 3.18
CA SER A 176 19.46 19.44 4.39
C SER A 176 19.04 18.71 5.67
N THR A 177 17.98 17.89 5.62
CA THR A 177 17.50 17.17 6.79
C THR A 177 18.57 16.21 7.31
N LYS A 178 19.02 16.48 8.53
CA LYS A 178 19.96 15.59 9.22
C LYS A 178 19.22 14.34 9.65
N ASP A 179 19.82 13.17 9.36
CA ASP A 179 19.34 11.87 9.76
C ASP A 179 17.85 11.62 9.44
N PRO A 180 17.44 11.61 8.14
CA PRO A 180 16.07 11.42 7.73
C PRO A 180 15.47 10.10 8.23
N PHE A 181 16.32 9.10 8.52
CA PHE A 181 15.93 7.81 9.08
C PHE A 181 15.24 7.92 10.46
N THR A 182 15.54 8.96 11.24
CA THR A 182 15.00 9.13 12.60
C THR A 182 13.85 10.13 12.70
N VAL A 183 13.46 10.77 11.60
CA VAL A 183 12.35 11.75 11.61
C VAL A 183 11.01 11.06 11.86
N LEU A 184 10.82 9.92 11.20
CA LEU A 184 9.62 9.11 11.36
C LEU A 184 9.81 8.03 12.42
N HIS A 185 8.74 7.76 13.13
CA HIS A 185 8.63 6.55 13.93
C HIS A 185 8.75 5.34 12.99
N HIS A 186 9.35 4.25 13.46
CA HIS A 186 9.72 3.07 12.67
C HIS A 186 10.33 3.37 11.27
N HIS A 187 10.93 4.56 11.11
CA HIS A 187 11.82 4.93 9.99
C HIS A 187 11.18 5.17 8.62
N GLY A 188 9.86 5.14 8.51
CA GLY A 188 9.17 5.38 7.26
C GLY A 188 7.71 4.99 7.27
N VAL A 189 7.08 4.94 6.11
CA VAL A 189 5.72 4.44 5.95
C VAL A 189 5.69 2.93 6.15
N ALA A 190 4.73 2.45 6.95
CA ALA A 190 4.43 1.03 7.10
C ALA A 190 3.04 0.72 6.53
N PHE A 191 2.87 -0.46 5.95
CA PHE A 191 1.61 -0.90 5.38
C PHE A 191 1.48 -2.41 5.44
N GLU A 192 0.23 -2.88 5.48
CA GLU A 192 -0.10 -4.27 5.64
C GLU A 192 -1.43 -4.66 4.99
N ASN A 193 -1.60 -5.94 4.80
CA ASN A 193 -2.89 -6.61 4.71
C ASN A 193 -2.95 -7.71 5.78
N GLU A 194 -3.96 -8.56 5.74
CA GLU A 194 -4.10 -9.65 6.71
C GLU A 194 -2.97 -10.69 6.68
N LEU A 195 -2.18 -10.78 5.59
CA LEU A 195 -1.12 -11.78 5.44
C LEU A 195 0.29 -11.26 5.70
N VAL A 196 0.58 -10.02 5.30
CA VAL A 196 1.94 -9.48 5.25
C VAL A 196 1.96 -8.04 5.75
N ALA A 197 3.08 -7.62 6.34
CA ALA A 197 3.32 -6.24 6.75
C ALA A 197 4.78 -5.83 6.51
N MET A 198 4.99 -4.60 6.09
CA MET A 198 6.30 -4.07 5.74
C MET A 198 6.40 -2.58 5.97
N ARG A 199 7.62 -2.08 5.99
CA ARG A 199 7.92 -0.63 6.01
C ARG A 199 8.95 -0.27 4.96
N ILE A 200 8.94 1.00 4.53
CA ILE A 200 9.91 1.54 3.58
C ILE A 200 10.69 2.66 4.26
N TYR A 201 12.01 2.51 4.32
CA TYR A 201 12.86 3.51 4.97
C TYR A 201 12.86 4.85 4.24
N MET A 202 12.69 5.94 5.01
CA MET A 202 12.66 7.33 4.52
C MET A 202 14.06 7.91 4.27
N ASP A 203 15.04 7.09 3.94
CA ASP A 203 16.41 7.53 3.66
C ASP A 203 16.87 7.14 2.24
N ALA A 204 18.15 7.39 1.92
CA ALA A 204 18.71 7.08 0.61
C ALA A 204 18.74 5.59 0.26
N ARG A 205 18.57 4.71 1.23
CA ARG A 205 18.51 3.26 1.02
C ARG A 205 17.16 2.82 0.44
N GLN A 206 16.07 3.45 0.88
CA GLN A 206 14.68 3.11 0.53
C GLN A 206 14.40 1.61 0.67
N THR A 207 15.10 0.97 1.60
CA THR A 207 15.03 -0.47 1.80
C THR A 207 13.66 -0.85 2.34
N ILE A 208 13.10 -1.93 1.81
CA ILE A 208 11.86 -2.52 2.29
C ILE A 208 12.21 -3.54 3.36
N ASP A 209 11.64 -3.35 4.54
CA ASP A 209 11.85 -4.16 5.72
C ASP A 209 10.57 -4.88 6.12
N LEU A 210 10.67 -6.06 6.75
CA LEU A 210 9.58 -7.00 6.88
C LEU A 210 9.15 -7.21 8.32
N TYR A 211 7.85 -7.33 8.53
CA TYR A 211 7.22 -7.73 9.77
C TYR A 211 6.57 -9.10 9.57
N GLY A 212 7.00 -10.11 10.34
CA GLY A 212 6.47 -11.47 10.28
C GLY A 212 5.33 -11.66 11.26
N LYS A 213 4.16 -12.01 10.75
CA LYS A 213 2.97 -12.32 11.55
C LYS A 213 2.96 -13.77 11.97
N PHE A 214 2.23 -14.11 13.05
CA PHE A 214 1.90 -15.48 13.42
C PHE A 214 0.55 -15.89 12.86
N HIS A 215 -0.44 -15.01 12.94
CA HIS A 215 -1.82 -15.24 12.53
C HIS A 215 -2.26 -14.23 11.47
N GLN A 216 -3.30 -14.56 10.70
CA GLN A 216 -3.88 -13.59 9.78
C GLN A 216 -4.58 -12.47 10.54
N GLY A 217 -4.31 -11.22 10.16
CA GLY A 217 -4.95 -10.05 10.78
C GLY A 217 -4.17 -8.77 10.50
N LEU A 218 -4.77 -7.62 10.85
CA LEU A 218 -4.10 -6.33 10.82
C LEU A 218 -3.48 -6.08 12.19
N GLU A 219 -2.18 -5.79 12.25
CA GLU A 219 -1.42 -5.70 13.51
C GLU A 219 -0.69 -4.36 13.69
N LEU A 220 -0.38 -3.65 12.60
CA LEU A 220 0.47 -2.46 12.67
C LEU A 220 -0.11 -1.34 13.51
N TYR A 221 -1.44 -1.16 13.52
CA TYR A 221 -2.08 -0.16 14.37
C TYR A 221 -1.76 -0.35 15.86
N ASP A 222 -1.69 -1.61 16.31
CA ASP A 222 -1.43 -1.95 17.71
C ASP A 222 0.06 -2.04 18.05
N THR A 223 0.88 -2.52 17.12
CA THR A 223 2.31 -2.79 17.34
C THR A 223 3.21 -1.65 16.88
N GLN A 224 2.77 -0.84 15.90
CA GLN A 224 3.57 0.20 15.28
C GLN A 224 4.96 -0.31 14.89
N PHE A 225 5.02 -1.53 14.34
CA PHE A 225 6.24 -2.25 13.98
C PHE A 225 7.17 -2.65 15.15
N TYR A 226 6.81 -2.32 16.37
CA TYR A 226 7.60 -2.61 17.59
C TYR A 226 6.75 -3.31 18.63
N THR A 227 6.68 -4.61 18.51
CA THR A 227 5.83 -5.47 19.34
C THR A 227 6.34 -5.55 20.76
N SER A 228 5.50 -5.23 21.74
CA SER A 228 5.82 -5.35 23.14
C SER A 228 5.83 -6.84 23.59
N PRO A 229 6.51 -7.18 24.69
CA PRO A 229 6.50 -8.55 25.23
C PRO A 229 5.09 -9.08 25.51
N ALA A 230 4.16 -8.22 25.93
CA ALA A 230 2.77 -8.59 26.20
C ALA A 230 2.01 -8.92 24.90
N GLN A 231 2.24 -8.19 23.83
CA GLN A 231 1.68 -8.47 22.50
C GLN A 231 2.27 -9.74 21.89
N LYS A 232 3.59 -9.97 22.02
CA LYS A 232 4.21 -11.23 21.61
C LYS A 232 3.57 -12.44 22.29
N ALA A 233 3.29 -12.33 23.59
CA ALA A 233 2.61 -13.38 24.34
C ALA A 233 1.15 -13.61 23.89
N GLN A 234 0.56 -12.65 23.18
CA GLN A 234 -0.77 -12.75 22.56
C GLN A 234 -0.74 -13.23 21.10
N GLY A 235 0.45 -13.50 20.56
CA GLY A 235 0.61 -13.99 19.20
C GLY A 235 0.77 -12.90 18.12
N TYR A 236 1.04 -11.65 18.53
CA TYR A 236 1.44 -10.61 17.55
C TYR A 236 2.83 -10.91 16.99
N GLY A 237 3.01 -10.61 15.72
CA GLY A 237 4.28 -10.72 15.02
C GLY A 237 5.33 -9.70 15.46
N ASP A 238 6.46 -9.68 14.77
CA ASP A 238 7.54 -8.72 15.01
C ASP A 238 8.43 -8.57 13.77
N ASP A 239 9.48 -7.73 13.85
CA ASP A 239 10.54 -7.61 12.86
C ASP A 239 11.22 -8.97 12.62
N VAL A 240 11.36 -9.36 11.34
CA VAL A 240 11.91 -10.69 10.95
C VAL A 240 13.12 -10.59 10.03
N LEU A 241 13.58 -9.38 9.69
CA LEU A 241 14.63 -9.23 8.69
C LEU A 241 15.57 -8.05 8.99
N TRP A 242 16.86 -8.35 9.22
CA TRP A 242 17.90 -7.33 9.24
C TRP A 242 18.33 -6.95 7.82
N VAL A 243 17.88 -5.80 7.34
CA VAL A 243 18.12 -5.38 5.94
C VAL A 243 19.43 -4.62 5.71
N GLY A 244 19.98 -3.94 6.72
CA GLY A 244 21.24 -3.19 6.61
C GLY A 244 21.29 -2.25 5.39
N ASN A 245 22.33 -2.37 4.57
CA ASN A 245 22.53 -1.60 3.33
C ASN A 245 22.16 -2.39 2.06
N THR A 246 21.47 -3.52 2.18
CA THR A 246 21.03 -4.35 1.08
C THR A 246 19.78 -3.80 0.40
N PHE A 247 19.25 -4.49 -0.59
CA PHE A 247 17.94 -4.17 -1.16
C PHE A 247 16.77 -4.45 -0.19
N GLY A 248 16.99 -5.25 0.89
CA GLY A 248 15.88 -5.80 1.66
C GLY A 248 14.99 -6.62 0.76
N LEU A 249 13.70 -6.31 0.74
CA LEU A 249 12.78 -6.89 -0.23
C LEU A 249 12.55 -5.89 -1.37
N GLY A 250 13.48 -5.78 -2.33
CA GLY A 250 13.22 -5.18 -3.62
C GLY A 250 13.40 -3.66 -3.75
N ALA A 251 14.17 -2.98 -2.92
CA ALA A 251 14.45 -1.56 -3.12
C ALA A 251 14.98 -1.27 -4.53
N LEU A 252 14.46 -0.22 -5.18
CA LEU A 252 15.00 0.28 -6.45
C LEU A 252 16.16 1.22 -6.17
N ARG A 253 17.27 1.06 -6.91
CA ARG A 253 18.50 1.86 -6.78
C ARG A 253 19.09 2.19 -8.14
N GLY A 254 20.01 3.15 -8.17
CA GLY A 254 20.83 3.42 -9.33
C GLY A 254 21.76 2.27 -9.68
N TRP A 255 22.41 2.38 -10.84
CA TRP A 255 23.42 1.42 -11.30
C TRP A 255 24.58 2.12 -12.00
N ASP A 256 25.80 1.93 -11.48
CA ASP A 256 27.05 2.40 -12.04
C ASP A 256 28.12 1.29 -12.10
N GLY A 257 27.68 0.04 -12.37
CA GLY A 257 28.49 -1.16 -12.24
C GLY A 257 28.22 -1.93 -10.94
N GLN A 258 27.59 -1.25 -9.98
CA GLN A 258 27.09 -1.79 -8.72
C GLN A 258 25.86 -0.98 -8.27
N PRO A 259 25.03 -1.50 -7.35
CA PRO A 259 23.90 -0.74 -6.82
C PRO A 259 24.35 0.53 -6.12
N SER A 260 23.77 1.68 -6.49
CA SER A 260 24.01 2.98 -5.86
C SER A 260 22.77 3.50 -5.12
N LEU A 261 22.96 4.20 -4.01
CA LEU A 261 21.88 4.76 -3.20
C LEU A 261 21.12 5.85 -3.97
N VAL A 262 19.86 6.04 -3.61
CA VAL A 262 19.04 7.15 -4.14
C VAL A 262 19.48 8.45 -3.48
N SER A 263 20.62 8.98 -3.91
CA SER A 263 21.27 10.17 -3.37
C SER A 263 22.35 10.68 -4.35
N PRO A 264 22.60 12.01 -4.42
CA PRO A 264 21.82 13.05 -3.75
C PRO A 264 20.47 13.31 -4.41
N VAL A 265 19.53 13.79 -3.62
CA VAL A 265 18.21 14.28 -4.05
C VAL A 265 17.98 15.67 -3.47
N LYS A 266 17.13 16.49 -4.07
CA LYS A 266 16.72 17.78 -3.51
C LYS A 266 15.71 17.60 -2.39
N GLN A 267 14.69 16.78 -2.62
CA GLN A 267 13.63 16.45 -1.66
C GLN A 267 13.25 14.98 -1.77
N ARG A 268 12.80 14.42 -0.66
CA ARG A 268 12.23 13.07 -0.57
C ARG A 268 10.89 13.11 0.15
N SER A 269 9.90 12.44 -0.40
CA SER A 269 8.55 12.40 0.17
C SER A 269 8.06 10.97 0.35
N GLN A 270 7.26 10.75 1.38
CA GLN A 270 6.42 9.55 1.51
C GLN A 270 4.95 9.95 1.64
N ARG A 271 4.06 9.14 1.06
CA ARG A 271 2.63 9.38 1.09
C ARG A 271 1.86 8.06 1.25
N ILE A 272 0.78 8.09 2.04
CA ILE A 272 -0.25 7.05 2.03
C ILE A 272 -1.33 7.55 1.07
N ILE A 273 -1.55 6.84 -0.01
CA ILE A 273 -2.58 7.19 -1.01
C ILE A 273 -3.92 6.68 -0.54
N CYS A 274 -4.03 5.38 -0.27
CA CYS A 274 -5.24 4.74 0.24
C CYS A 274 -4.93 3.55 1.13
N ALA A 275 -5.90 3.14 1.93
CA ALA A 275 -6.01 1.85 2.60
C ALA A 275 -7.48 1.54 2.83
N GLY A 276 -7.90 0.28 2.70
CA GLY A 276 -9.32 -0.07 2.78
C GLY A 276 -9.60 -1.56 2.63
N PRO A 277 -10.79 -1.91 2.13
CA PRO A 277 -11.21 -3.31 2.04
C PRO A 277 -10.53 -4.11 0.93
N VAL A 278 -9.91 -3.45 -0.07
CA VAL A 278 -9.39 -4.12 -1.26
C VAL A 278 -7.89 -3.99 -1.38
N ARG A 279 -7.34 -2.79 -1.16
CA ARG A 279 -5.89 -2.54 -1.30
C ARG A 279 -5.41 -1.38 -0.46
N THR A 280 -4.10 -1.35 -0.22
CA THR A 280 -3.37 -0.16 0.20
C THR A 280 -2.36 0.23 -0.86
N ILE A 281 -2.19 1.55 -1.02
CA ILE A 281 -1.20 2.16 -1.91
C ILE A 281 -0.40 3.18 -1.11
N VAL A 282 0.92 3.03 -1.14
CA VAL A 282 1.86 4.00 -0.57
C VAL A 282 2.85 4.44 -1.63
N GLU A 283 3.41 5.64 -1.48
CA GLU A 283 4.38 6.18 -2.43
C GLU A 283 5.62 6.73 -1.73
N MET A 284 6.75 6.58 -2.41
CA MET A 284 8.01 7.27 -2.17
C MET A 284 8.31 8.14 -3.38
N ALA A 285 8.64 9.42 -3.20
CA ALA A 285 9.03 10.30 -4.28
C ALA A 285 10.38 10.96 -3.99
N ASP A 286 11.22 11.03 -5.01
CA ASP A 286 12.53 11.67 -4.99
C ASP A 286 12.60 12.75 -6.07
N GLU A 287 12.84 13.98 -5.67
CA GLU A 287 13.00 15.11 -6.60
C GLU A 287 14.46 15.40 -6.86
N GLU A 288 14.79 15.68 -8.12
CA GLU A 288 16.13 16.01 -8.60
C GLU A 288 17.18 15.00 -8.13
N TRP A 289 16.91 13.70 -8.29
CA TRP A 289 17.88 12.65 -8.02
C TRP A 289 19.01 12.68 -9.07
N ALA A 290 20.23 12.97 -8.62
CA ALA A 290 21.44 12.91 -9.44
C ALA A 290 21.88 11.43 -9.60
N TYR A 291 21.10 10.64 -10.34
CA TYR A 291 21.22 9.18 -10.43
C TYR A 291 22.45 8.70 -11.19
N LYS A 292 23.03 9.55 -12.05
CA LYS A 292 24.18 9.22 -12.89
C LYS A 292 25.03 10.45 -13.19
N ALA A 293 26.34 10.32 -13.04
CA ALA A 293 27.27 11.40 -13.32
C ALA A 293 27.18 11.87 -14.77
N GLY A 294 27.12 13.19 -15.00
CA GLY A 294 27.04 13.81 -16.34
C GLY A 294 25.64 13.82 -16.94
N GLU A 295 24.66 13.21 -16.32
CA GLU A 295 23.25 13.25 -16.72
C GLU A 295 22.47 14.29 -15.91
N ALA A 296 21.43 14.87 -16.51
CA ALA A 296 20.52 15.73 -15.77
C ALA A 296 19.80 14.94 -14.66
N PRO A 297 19.56 15.55 -13.48
CA PRO A 297 18.78 14.91 -12.43
C PRO A 297 17.38 14.49 -12.89
N ILE A 298 16.80 13.50 -12.21
CA ILE A 298 15.49 12.98 -12.49
C ILE A 298 14.57 13.10 -11.29
N ASN A 299 13.25 13.15 -11.53
CA ASN A 299 12.25 12.92 -10.52
C ASN A 299 11.75 11.47 -10.67
N MET A 300 11.62 10.79 -9.54
CA MET A 300 11.16 9.41 -9.46
C MET A 300 10.02 9.31 -8.45
N ILE A 301 8.98 8.57 -8.79
CA ILE A 301 7.93 8.16 -7.87
C ILE A 301 7.89 6.63 -7.88
N LEU A 302 8.03 6.03 -6.70
CA LEU A 302 7.82 4.60 -6.48
C LEU A 302 6.44 4.42 -5.83
N ARG A 303 5.55 3.72 -6.50
CA ARG A 303 4.24 3.32 -5.98
C ARG A 303 4.27 1.86 -5.61
N TYR A 304 3.79 1.55 -4.42
CA TYR A 304 3.69 0.20 -3.88
C TYR A 304 2.21 -0.12 -3.69
N THR A 305 1.72 -1.15 -4.38
CA THR A 305 0.32 -1.58 -4.33
C THR A 305 0.21 -2.97 -3.74
N LEU A 306 -0.41 -3.08 -2.55
CA LEU A 306 -0.66 -4.33 -1.85
C LEU A 306 -2.16 -4.59 -1.78
N TYR A 307 -2.61 -5.71 -2.35
CA TYR A 307 -4.00 -6.15 -2.29
C TYR A 307 -4.29 -7.01 -1.06
N ALA A 308 -5.51 -6.96 -0.56
CA ALA A 308 -6.01 -7.87 0.46
C ALA A 308 -5.93 -9.33 -0.02
N GLY A 309 -5.57 -10.26 0.86
CA GLY A 309 -5.39 -11.67 0.53
C GLY A 309 -4.14 -12.02 -0.27
N HIS A 310 -3.27 -11.06 -0.57
CA HIS A 310 -2.03 -11.25 -1.30
C HIS A 310 -0.81 -11.18 -0.39
N ARG A 311 0.17 -12.07 -0.62
CA ARG A 311 1.50 -11.94 -0.01
C ARG A 311 2.52 -11.31 -0.94
N ASP A 312 2.07 -10.89 -2.11
CA ASP A 312 2.83 -10.18 -3.13
C ASP A 312 2.29 -8.77 -3.31
N PHE A 313 3.15 -7.89 -3.80
CA PHE A 313 2.80 -6.51 -4.15
C PHE A 313 3.58 -6.05 -5.37
N GLU A 314 2.98 -5.09 -6.09
CA GLU A 314 3.60 -4.45 -7.25
C GLU A 314 4.38 -3.22 -6.81
N VAL A 315 5.54 -3.02 -7.42
CA VAL A 315 6.30 -1.76 -7.40
C VAL A 315 6.31 -1.17 -8.79
N GLU A 316 5.75 0.04 -8.92
CA GLU A 316 5.79 0.83 -10.13
C GLU A 316 6.68 2.06 -9.91
N ALA A 317 7.72 2.20 -10.72
CA ALA A 317 8.53 3.41 -10.78
C ALA A 317 8.11 4.27 -11.97
N SER A 318 7.81 5.55 -11.72
CA SER A 318 7.51 6.55 -12.74
C SER A 318 8.56 7.63 -12.73
N PHE A 319 9.06 8.01 -13.90
CA PHE A 319 10.09 9.04 -14.08
C PHE A 319 9.56 10.23 -14.86
N ASN A 320 10.13 11.41 -14.64
CA ASN A 320 9.73 12.65 -15.33
C ASN A 320 10.21 12.75 -16.78
N ARG A 321 10.94 11.77 -17.30
CA ARG A 321 11.39 11.68 -18.69
C ARG A 321 11.64 10.25 -19.11
N ASP A 322 11.79 10.02 -20.43
CA ASP A 322 12.18 8.71 -20.96
C ASP A 322 13.60 8.32 -20.48
N LEU A 323 13.70 7.15 -19.88
CA LEU A 323 14.94 6.57 -19.34
C LEU A 323 15.20 5.15 -19.90
N SER A 324 14.66 4.82 -21.07
CA SER A 324 14.81 3.52 -21.72
C SER A 324 16.28 3.12 -21.99
N SER A 325 17.19 4.09 -22.02
CA SER A 325 18.65 3.87 -22.18
C SER A 325 19.41 3.82 -20.85
N SER A 326 18.73 4.03 -19.71
CA SER A 326 19.34 4.08 -18.39
C SER A 326 19.16 2.74 -17.67
N LEU A 327 20.14 2.37 -16.87
CA LEU A 327 20.09 1.18 -16.01
C LEU A 327 19.86 1.58 -14.56
N PHE A 328 19.02 0.81 -13.92
CA PHE A 328 18.79 0.82 -12.47
C PHE A 328 19.04 -0.57 -11.93
N SER A 329 18.93 -0.75 -10.63
CA SER A 329 19.10 -2.06 -9.98
C SER A 329 18.03 -2.30 -8.95
N THR A 330 17.62 -3.56 -8.82
CA THR A 330 16.75 -4.06 -7.75
C THR A 330 17.14 -5.51 -7.45
N GLY A 331 16.50 -6.11 -6.46
CA GLY A 331 16.78 -7.48 -6.08
C GLY A 331 16.29 -7.77 -4.67
N VAL A 332 16.68 -8.89 -4.10
CA VAL A 332 16.40 -9.21 -2.70
C VAL A 332 17.71 -9.42 -1.95
N ILE A 333 17.68 -9.18 -0.64
CA ILE A 333 18.80 -9.47 0.24
C ILE A 333 19.20 -10.94 0.13
N ASN A 334 20.49 -11.21 0.11
CA ASN A 334 21.02 -12.56 0.31
C ASN A 334 21.03 -12.84 1.82
N VAL A 335 19.93 -13.40 2.33
CA VAL A 335 19.84 -13.81 3.74
C VAL A 335 20.94 -14.81 4.01
N ARG A 336 21.70 -14.62 5.08
CA ARG A 336 22.88 -15.40 5.38
C ARG A 336 22.60 -16.91 5.35
N GLY A 337 23.35 -17.63 4.49
CA GLY A 337 23.18 -19.07 4.33
C GLY A 337 21.86 -19.48 3.65
N SER A 338 21.22 -18.58 2.93
CA SER A 338 19.98 -18.89 2.23
C SER A 338 20.20 -19.85 1.05
N GLU A 339 19.18 -20.64 0.78
CA GLU A 339 19.04 -21.34 -0.49
C GLU A 339 18.47 -20.40 -1.53
N GLU A 340 19.09 -20.34 -2.71
CA GLU A 340 18.65 -19.51 -3.84
C GLU A 340 17.82 -20.33 -4.82
N PHE A 341 16.79 -19.70 -5.37
CA PHE A 341 16.08 -20.15 -6.57
C PHE A 341 16.14 -19.07 -7.65
N SER A 342 16.42 -19.46 -8.88
CA SER A 342 16.23 -18.62 -10.07
C SER A 342 15.79 -19.48 -11.25
N ASP A 343 14.80 -19.03 -12.00
CA ASP A 343 14.40 -19.66 -13.26
C ASP A 343 15.15 -19.09 -14.47
N LYS A 344 16.06 -18.15 -14.25
CA LYS A 344 16.81 -17.39 -15.28
C LYS A 344 15.93 -16.61 -16.25
N ASP A 345 14.65 -16.47 -15.92
CA ASP A 345 13.66 -15.77 -16.70
C ASP A 345 12.86 -14.74 -15.86
N GLY A 346 13.58 -14.02 -15.00
CA GLY A 346 13.07 -12.89 -14.20
C GLY A 346 12.51 -13.26 -12.84
N LEU A 347 12.31 -14.53 -12.52
CA LEU A 347 11.92 -14.96 -11.19
C LEU A 347 13.16 -15.37 -10.40
N ARG A 348 13.35 -14.75 -9.24
CA ARG A 348 14.42 -15.07 -8.31
C ARG A 348 13.93 -14.98 -6.88
N GLY A 349 14.42 -15.84 -6.01
CA GLY A 349 14.05 -15.80 -4.60
C GLY A 349 15.04 -16.55 -3.74
N CYS A 350 14.84 -16.48 -2.44
CA CYS A 350 15.63 -17.22 -1.47
C CYS A 350 14.78 -17.67 -0.28
N TRP A 351 15.36 -18.61 0.48
CA TRP A 351 14.84 -19.07 1.77
C TRP A 351 16.02 -19.16 2.73
N GLY A 352 15.98 -18.40 3.82
CA GLY A 352 17.11 -18.31 4.72
C GLY A 352 16.76 -17.92 6.13
N THR A 353 17.69 -18.16 7.06
CA THR A 353 17.52 -17.93 8.49
C THR A 353 18.64 -17.05 9.03
N ASP A 354 18.31 -15.85 9.51
CA ASP A 354 19.29 -14.92 10.09
C ASP A 354 18.70 -14.15 11.28
N TRP A 355 19.50 -13.29 11.87
CA TRP A 355 19.07 -12.41 12.94
C TRP A 355 18.29 -11.22 12.37
N PRO A 356 17.11 -10.86 12.95
CA PRO A 356 16.36 -9.70 12.51
C PRO A 356 16.90 -8.38 13.06
N ALA A 357 17.84 -8.45 14.01
CA ALA A 357 18.47 -7.29 14.63
C ALA A 357 19.94 -7.56 14.99
N THR A 358 20.70 -6.48 15.27
CA THR A 358 22.09 -6.58 15.77
C THR A 358 22.19 -7.10 17.20
N ASP A 359 21.13 -6.96 17.98
CA ASP A 359 21.05 -7.46 19.37
C ASP A 359 20.66 -8.95 19.38
N THR A 360 21.63 -9.80 19.24
CA THR A 360 21.45 -11.25 19.22
C THR A 360 21.13 -11.87 20.59
N LEU A 361 21.17 -11.10 21.68
CA LEU A 361 20.85 -11.58 23.02
C LEU A 361 19.34 -11.57 23.30
N ASN A 362 18.64 -10.59 22.72
CA ASN A 362 17.22 -10.39 22.95
C ASN A 362 16.34 -10.85 21.78
N TRP A 363 16.96 -11.28 20.66
CA TRP A 363 16.27 -11.75 19.46
C TRP A 363 16.53 -13.21 19.19
N LYS A 364 15.60 -13.85 18.50
CA LYS A 364 15.77 -15.18 17.89
C LYS A 364 16.15 -15.00 16.43
N ARG A 365 16.75 -16.03 15.86
CA ARG A 365 16.91 -16.10 14.41
C ARG A 365 15.55 -16.36 13.77
N GLU A 366 15.27 -15.64 12.70
CA GLU A 366 14.01 -15.72 11.95
C GLU A 366 14.28 -16.30 10.56
N THR A 367 13.34 -17.07 10.07
CA THR A 367 13.42 -17.68 8.73
C THR A 367 12.42 -16.97 7.82
N VAL A 368 12.90 -16.50 6.69
CA VAL A 368 12.09 -15.83 5.68
C VAL A 368 12.29 -16.41 4.29
N GLY A 369 11.21 -16.45 3.52
CA GLY A 369 11.23 -16.66 2.09
C GLY A 369 11.01 -15.34 1.36
N LEU A 370 11.91 -14.99 0.44
CA LEU A 370 11.82 -13.76 -0.36
C LEU A 370 11.70 -14.11 -1.83
N GLY A 371 11.00 -13.29 -2.59
CA GLY A 371 10.83 -13.44 -4.03
C GLY A 371 10.72 -12.12 -4.77
N ILE A 372 11.30 -12.06 -5.94
CA ILE A 372 11.19 -10.97 -6.92
C ILE A 372 10.91 -11.53 -8.29
N PHE A 373 9.95 -10.91 -9.00
CA PHE A 373 9.73 -11.15 -10.42
C PHE A 373 9.87 -9.85 -11.20
N VAL A 374 10.82 -9.84 -12.14
CA VAL A 374 11.05 -8.74 -13.06
C VAL A 374 10.54 -9.14 -14.45
N PRO A 375 9.45 -8.54 -14.95
CA PRO A 375 8.93 -8.81 -16.28
C PRO A 375 9.98 -8.58 -17.36
N THR A 376 9.94 -9.37 -18.44
CA THR A 376 10.93 -9.35 -19.53
C THR A 376 11.10 -7.95 -20.13
N ALA A 377 10.03 -7.16 -20.22
CA ALA A 377 10.09 -5.79 -20.76
C ALA A 377 11.04 -4.87 -20.00
N TYR A 378 11.21 -5.09 -18.71
CA TYR A 378 12.01 -4.25 -17.80
C TYR A 378 13.33 -4.89 -17.39
N ARG A 379 13.52 -6.19 -17.65
CA ARG A 379 14.71 -6.93 -17.26
C ARG A 379 15.87 -6.68 -18.23
N ASP A 380 17.01 -6.23 -17.69
CA ASP A 380 18.24 -6.15 -18.43
C ASP A 380 19.09 -7.41 -18.17
N ARG A 381 19.47 -7.65 -16.91
CA ARG A 381 20.36 -8.77 -16.56
C ARG A 381 20.14 -9.26 -15.13
N GLU A 382 20.24 -10.57 -14.94
CA GLU A 382 20.40 -11.19 -13.63
C GLU A 382 21.91 -11.35 -13.35
N TRP A 383 22.35 -10.80 -12.21
CA TRP A 383 23.74 -10.87 -11.78
C TRP A 383 23.99 -12.08 -10.86
N PRO A 384 25.22 -12.63 -10.81
CA PRO A 384 25.61 -13.61 -9.81
C PRO A 384 25.29 -13.11 -8.40
N ALA A 385 24.98 -14.03 -7.49
CA ALA A 385 24.77 -13.71 -6.09
C ALA A 385 26.02 -13.05 -5.49
N THR A 386 25.84 -11.98 -4.73
CA THR A 386 26.88 -11.41 -3.88
C THR A 386 26.65 -11.84 -2.44
N LYS A 387 27.56 -11.49 -1.53
CA LYS A 387 27.34 -11.73 -0.08
C LYS A 387 26.11 -10.98 0.48
N ASP A 388 25.73 -9.89 -0.18
CA ASP A 388 24.68 -8.96 0.30
C ASP A 388 23.36 -9.10 -0.46
N ASN A 389 23.40 -9.42 -1.77
CA ASN A 389 22.22 -9.34 -2.61
C ASN A 389 22.16 -10.36 -3.74
N TYR A 390 20.94 -10.70 -4.11
CA TYR A 390 20.54 -11.29 -5.37
C TYR A 390 20.03 -10.19 -6.29
N THR A 391 20.84 -9.75 -7.26
CA THR A 391 20.64 -8.50 -8.00
C THR A 391 20.15 -8.73 -9.41
N PHE A 392 19.22 -7.88 -9.86
CA PHE A 392 18.90 -7.60 -11.26
C PHE A 392 19.33 -6.17 -11.62
N THR A 393 19.87 -5.99 -12.85
CA THR A 393 19.79 -4.70 -13.52
C THR A 393 18.50 -4.65 -14.31
N VAL A 394 17.86 -3.47 -14.27
CA VAL A 394 16.56 -3.22 -14.85
C VAL A 394 16.60 -1.91 -15.64
N LYS A 395 15.73 -1.78 -16.66
CA LYS A 395 15.62 -0.58 -17.47
C LYS A 395 14.16 -0.19 -17.65
N PRO A 396 13.83 1.09 -17.55
CA PRO A 396 12.50 1.57 -17.88
C PRO A 396 12.11 1.32 -19.34
N VAL A 397 10.81 1.25 -19.60
CA VAL A 397 10.22 1.39 -20.92
C VAL A 397 9.56 2.76 -20.97
N GLY A 398 10.15 3.70 -21.72
CA GLY A 398 9.77 5.10 -21.62
C GLY A 398 10.05 5.67 -20.24
N CYS A 399 9.00 6.12 -19.58
CA CYS A 399 9.06 6.73 -18.25
C CYS A 399 8.69 5.74 -17.13
N GLN A 400 8.56 4.42 -17.40
CA GLN A 400 8.00 3.48 -16.44
C GLN A 400 8.83 2.21 -16.29
N LEU A 401 8.85 1.69 -15.06
CA LEU A 401 9.45 0.42 -14.69
C LEU A 401 8.53 -0.28 -13.69
N ARG A 402 8.33 -1.61 -13.85
CA ARG A 402 7.51 -2.42 -12.94
C ARG A 402 8.20 -3.71 -12.57
N TYR A 403 8.00 -4.14 -11.33
CA TYR A 403 8.38 -5.45 -10.84
C TYR A 403 7.50 -5.84 -9.66
N HIS A 404 7.54 -7.12 -9.30
CA HIS A 404 6.70 -7.67 -8.26
C HIS A 404 7.56 -8.32 -7.19
N LEU A 405 7.10 -8.23 -5.95
CA LEU A 405 7.78 -8.71 -4.75
C LEU A 405 6.84 -9.60 -3.94
N ALA A 406 7.38 -10.62 -3.29
CA ALA A 406 6.62 -11.48 -2.41
C ALA A 406 7.48 -11.96 -1.25
N TYR A 407 6.88 -12.20 -0.07
CA TYR A 407 7.58 -12.82 1.03
C TYR A 407 6.67 -13.68 1.91
N THR A 408 7.30 -14.48 2.75
CA THR A 408 6.71 -15.24 3.84
C THR A 408 7.68 -15.30 5.01
N SER A 409 7.16 -15.42 6.22
CA SER A 409 7.92 -15.78 7.42
C SER A 409 7.55 -17.19 7.86
N ASP A 410 8.52 -17.95 8.33
CA ASP A 410 8.29 -19.31 8.88
C ASP A 410 7.39 -19.28 10.15
N ASN A 411 7.20 -18.12 10.74
CA ASN A 411 6.32 -17.92 11.89
C ASN A 411 4.82 -18.02 11.55
N GLU A 412 4.43 -17.82 10.30
CA GLU A 412 3.04 -17.75 9.86
C GLU A 412 2.35 -19.12 9.92
N ASP A 413 1.27 -19.28 10.69
CA ASP A 413 0.48 -20.54 10.75
C ASP A 413 -0.25 -20.86 9.44
N TYR A 414 -0.36 -19.87 8.55
CA TYR A 414 -0.97 -19.93 7.22
C TYR A 414 0.07 -19.85 6.08
N GLY A 415 1.35 -19.80 6.40
CA GLY A 415 2.45 -19.51 5.48
C GLY A 415 3.14 -20.73 4.89
N TYR A 416 4.38 -20.54 4.51
CA TYR A 416 5.26 -21.57 3.94
C TYR A 416 6.38 -21.87 4.93
N HIS A 417 6.61 -23.17 5.24
CA HIS A 417 7.54 -23.60 6.27
C HIS A 417 8.74 -24.39 5.72
N THR A 418 8.85 -24.48 4.41
CA THR A 418 9.98 -25.15 3.78
C THR A 418 10.41 -24.45 2.48
N VAL A 419 11.68 -24.55 2.17
CA VAL A 419 12.24 -24.06 0.91
C VAL A 419 11.47 -24.60 -0.30
N LYS A 420 11.09 -25.88 -0.26
CA LYS A 420 10.36 -26.55 -1.36
C LYS A 420 8.99 -25.92 -1.59
N THR A 421 8.23 -25.68 -0.54
CA THR A 421 6.88 -25.11 -0.65
C THR A 421 6.94 -23.64 -1.05
N TRP A 422 7.92 -22.88 -0.54
CA TRP A 422 8.16 -21.50 -0.95
C TRP A 422 8.51 -21.38 -2.43
N PHE A 423 9.48 -22.16 -2.92
CA PHE A 423 9.86 -22.10 -4.34
C PHE A 423 8.77 -22.62 -5.29
N ALA A 424 7.91 -23.54 -4.82
CA ALA A 424 6.73 -23.95 -5.56
C ALA A 424 5.72 -22.79 -5.67
N PHE A 425 5.48 -22.05 -4.58
CA PHE A 425 4.66 -20.83 -4.59
C PHE A 425 5.19 -19.80 -5.58
N LEU A 426 6.51 -19.51 -5.57
CA LEU A 426 7.10 -18.52 -6.47
C LEU A 426 6.86 -18.86 -7.95
N LYS A 427 6.96 -20.15 -8.32
CA LYS A 427 6.69 -20.60 -9.71
C LYS A 427 5.23 -20.40 -10.09
N ASP A 428 4.30 -20.76 -9.21
CA ASP A 428 2.88 -20.59 -9.44
C ASP A 428 2.49 -19.09 -9.44
N TRP A 429 3.08 -18.30 -8.55
CA TRP A 429 2.93 -16.84 -8.52
C TRP A 429 3.34 -16.18 -9.83
N LYS A 430 4.54 -16.51 -10.38
CA LYS A 430 4.95 -16.03 -11.72
C LYS A 430 3.94 -16.41 -12.79
N LYS A 431 3.43 -17.66 -12.76
CA LYS A 431 2.42 -18.12 -13.72
C LYS A 431 1.17 -17.24 -13.67
N ARG A 432 0.68 -16.87 -12.48
CA ARG A 432 -0.47 -15.97 -12.34
C ARG A 432 -0.17 -14.56 -12.86
N LEU A 433 0.99 -13.99 -12.54
CA LEU A 433 1.41 -12.67 -13.02
C LEU A 433 1.54 -12.60 -14.55
N LEU A 434 1.94 -13.70 -15.21
CA LEU A 434 2.01 -13.79 -16.67
C LEU A 434 0.65 -13.98 -17.34
N HIS A 435 -0.41 -14.30 -16.58
CA HIS A 435 -1.77 -14.50 -17.06
C HIS A 435 -2.75 -13.58 -16.32
N PRO A 436 -2.62 -12.24 -16.49
CA PRO A 436 -3.52 -11.30 -15.84
C PRO A 436 -4.97 -11.53 -16.28
N LEU A 437 -5.90 -11.07 -15.46
CA LEU A 437 -7.32 -11.12 -15.81
C LEU A 437 -7.59 -10.31 -17.09
N LYS A 438 -8.45 -10.86 -17.94
CA LYS A 438 -8.96 -10.19 -19.13
C LYS A 438 -10.28 -9.53 -18.79
N VAL A 439 -10.28 -8.20 -18.70
CA VAL A 439 -11.46 -7.40 -18.36
C VAL A 439 -11.97 -6.74 -19.65
N LYS A 440 -13.24 -6.94 -19.95
CA LYS A 440 -13.90 -6.33 -21.12
C LYS A 440 -15.15 -5.60 -20.67
N VAL A 441 -15.22 -4.30 -20.94
CA VAL A 441 -16.44 -3.49 -20.75
C VAL A 441 -17.45 -3.85 -21.83
N GLU A 442 -18.68 -4.21 -21.43
CA GLU A 442 -19.80 -4.43 -22.32
C GLU A 442 -20.34 -3.05 -22.76
N ARG A 443 -20.57 -2.90 -24.04
CA ARG A 443 -21.12 -1.67 -24.63
C ARG A 443 -22.64 -1.72 -24.69
#